data_3e697ab6ca4b6fbeabf4ee23c47f986f
#
_entry.id   3e697ab6ca4b6fbeabf4ee23c47f986f
#
_cell.length_a   1.000
_cell.length_b   1.000
_cell.length_c   1.000
_cell.angle_alpha   90.00
_cell.angle_beta   90.00
_cell.angle_gamma   90.00
#
_symmetry.space_group_name_H-M   'P 1'
#
loop_
_entity.id
_entity.type
_entity.pdbx_description
1 polymer ?
#
loop_
_entity_poly.entity_id
_entity_poly.type
_entity_poly.pdbx_seq_one_letter_code
_entity_poly.pdbx_strand_id
1 'polypeptide(L)'
;MARETGTSHAAATAAAEPLLANPVAFFIDNRGRVFVCETFRQTTAIADNRNHAEWLDEDLAAQTVADRLAYIHKHLKEKAVEYTQQDDRIRLLEDTNGDGKLDKASVFAAGFNNIEEGTGAGVLVRGDDVYYTNIPNLWRLRDMDKNGQADNRTDERTALHTGFGVRFAFRGHDMHGMIVGPDGRLYFSI
;
A
#
# COMPACT_ATOMS: atom_id res chain seq x y z
N MET A 1 -43.31 -27.84 -0.51
CA MET A 1 -42.74 -26.61 0.04
C MET A 1 -41.47 -27.01 0.83
N ALA A 2 -40.30 -26.92 0.24
CA ALA A 2 -39.05 -27.15 0.93
C ALA A 2 -38.65 -25.83 1.64
N ARG A 3 -38.51 -25.88 2.96
CA ARG A 3 -37.93 -24.78 3.73
C ARG A 3 -36.41 -24.77 3.44
N GLU A 4 -35.93 -23.74 2.80
CA GLU A 4 -34.50 -23.43 2.82
C GLU A 4 -34.14 -23.10 4.30
N THR A 5 -33.37 -23.98 4.90
CA THR A 5 -32.65 -23.67 6.13
C THR A 5 -31.47 -22.81 5.77
N GLY A 6 -31.65 -21.48 5.84
CA GLY A 6 -30.56 -20.54 5.75
C GLY A 6 -29.56 -20.83 6.87
N THR A 7 -28.43 -21.41 6.53
CA THR A 7 -27.29 -21.48 7.42
C THR A 7 -26.79 -20.05 7.62
N SER A 8 -27.01 -19.48 8.79
CA SER A 8 -26.38 -18.23 9.19
C SER A 8 -24.88 -18.53 9.30
N HIS A 9 -24.09 -18.07 8.32
CA HIS A 9 -22.65 -18.09 8.48
C HIS A 9 -22.28 -17.07 9.55
N ALA A 10 -21.85 -17.56 10.70
CA ALA A 10 -21.27 -16.69 11.71
C ALA A 10 -19.98 -16.08 11.14
N ALA A 11 -19.86 -14.75 11.19
CA ALA A 11 -18.60 -14.09 10.83
C ALA A 11 -17.53 -14.54 11.82
N ALA A 12 -16.41 -15.01 11.31
CA ALA A 12 -15.25 -15.39 12.11
C ALA A 12 -14.08 -14.42 11.80
N THR A 13 -13.33 -14.05 12.82
CA THR A 13 -12.11 -13.25 12.65
C THR A 13 -11.01 -14.15 12.09
N ALA A 14 -10.54 -13.83 10.89
CA ALA A 14 -9.46 -14.58 10.23
C ALA A 14 -8.08 -14.15 10.75
N ALA A 15 -7.90 -12.87 11.08
CA ALA A 15 -6.70 -12.31 11.68
C ALA A 15 -7.02 -11.06 12.49
N ALA A 16 -6.22 -10.78 13.52
CA ALA A 16 -6.30 -9.57 14.34
C ALA A 16 -4.90 -9.26 14.90
N GLU A 17 -4.76 -8.18 15.63
CA GLU A 17 -3.53 -7.93 16.39
C GLU A 17 -3.18 -9.12 17.33
N PRO A 18 -1.91 -9.48 17.43
CA PRO A 18 -0.72 -8.81 16.90
C PRO A 18 -0.29 -9.25 15.49
N LEU A 19 -1.05 -10.09 14.78
CA LEU A 19 -0.67 -10.59 13.46
C LEU A 19 -0.62 -9.49 12.40
N LEU A 20 -1.48 -8.48 12.52
CA LEU A 20 -1.55 -7.33 11.61
C LEU A 20 -1.88 -6.05 12.39
N ALA A 21 -1.56 -4.89 11.81
CA ALA A 21 -1.90 -3.58 12.37
C ALA A 21 -2.26 -2.59 11.25
N ASN A 22 -3.19 -1.68 11.53
CA ASN A 22 -3.62 -0.60 10.61
C ASN A 22 -3.86 -1.06 9.16
N PRO A 23 -4.65 -2.11 8.90
CA PRO A 23 -4.89 -2.61 7.55
C PRO A 23 -5.75 -1.63 6.73
N VAL A 24 -5.34 -1.38 5.47
CA VAL A 24 -6.09 -0.50 4.55
C VAL A 24 -6.57 -1.21 3.30
N ALA A 25 -5.88 -2.25 2.86
CA ALA A 25 -6.27 -3.08 1.73
C ALA A 25 -5.68 -4.48 1.89
N PHE A 26 -6.27 -5.46 1.23
CA PHE A 26 -5.73 -6.82 1.21
C PHE A 26 -6.02 -7.53 -0.10
N PHE A 27 -5.26 -8.59 -0.36
CA PHE A 27 -5.47 -9.52 -1.47
C PHE A 27 -5.22 -10.95 -1.00
N ILE A 28 -6.06 -11.89 -1.43
CA ILE A 28 -5.87 -13.31 -1.16
C ILE A 28 -5.37 -13.97 -2.44
N ASP A 29 -4.22 -14.60 -2.39
CA ASP A 29 -3.65 -15.28 -3.55
C ASP A 29 -4.24 -16.70 -3.75
N ASN A 30 -3.85 -17.32 -4.87
CA ASN A 30 -4.33 -18.68 -5.22
C ASN A 30 -3.87 -19.79 -4.25
N ARG A 31 -2.98 -19.48 -3.32
CA ARG A 31 -2.50 -20.39 -2.27
C ARG A 31 -3.18 -20.14 -0.93
N GLY A 32 -4.14 -19.20 -0.89
CA GLY A 32 -4.82 -18.81 0.35
C GLY A 32 -4.01 -17.88 1.24
N ARG A 33 -2.84 -17.38 0.80
CA ARG A 33 -2.06 -16.41 1.55
C ARG A 33 -2.69 -15.03 1.43
N VAL A 34 -2.64 -14.25 2.50
CA VAL A 34 -3.24 -12.92 2.53
C VAL A 34 -2.14 -11.87 2.61
N PHE A 35 -2.10 -11.02 1.59
CA PHE A 35 -1.21 -9.86 1.53
C PHE A 35 -2.00 -8.63 2.00
N VAL A 36 -1.52 -7.95 3.03
CA VAL A 36 -2.20 -6.81 3.66
C VAL A 36 -1.34 -5.57 3.58
N CYS A 37 -1.89 -4.49 3.03
CA CYS A 37 -1.28 -3.17 3.14
C CYS A 37 -1.49 -2.66 4.57
N GLU A 38 -0.40 -2.39 5.28
CA GLU A 38 -0.41 -1.73 6.59
C GLU A 38 0.15 -0.31 6.44
N THR A 39 -0.60 0.70 6.92
CA THR A 39 -0.14 2.09 6.88
C THR A 39 0.10 2.64 8.26
N PHE A 40 1.27 3.26 8.46
CA PHE A 40 1.63 3.98 9.67
C PHE A 40 1.87 5.45 9.41
N ARG A 41 1.81 5.86 8.14
CA ARG A 41 2.16 7.21 7.67
C ARG A 41 0.95 8.14 7.58
N GLN A 42 -0.26 7.61 7.55
CA GLN A 42 -1.51 8.34 7.27
C GLN A 42 -1.70 9.63 8.06
N THR A 43 -1.23 9.71 9.30
CA THR A 43 -1.42 10.88 10.16
C THR A 43 -0.13 11.61 10.52
N THR A 44 1.02 11.06 10.15
CA THR A 44 2.33 11.50 10.63
C THR A 44 3.27 11.95 9.51
N ALA A 45 3.12 11.38 8.32
CA ALA A 45 4.10 11.53 7.26
C ALA A 45 3.49 11.93 5.90
N ILE A 46 2.23 12.34 5.87
CA ILE A 46 1.56 12.76 4.64
C ILE A 46 0.98 14.14 4.83
N ALA A 47 1.42 15.06 3.97
CA ALA A 47 0.90 16.42 3.94
C ALA A 47 -0.59 16.42 3.57
N ASP A 48 -1.34 17.25 4.27
CA ASP A 48 -2.74 17.54 3.99
C ASP A 48 -2.88 19.04 3.75
N ASN A 49 -3.13 19.42 2.51
CA ASN A 49 -3.20 20.85 2.12
C ASN A 49 -4.29 21.63 2.84
N ARG A 50 -5.26 20.95 3.43
CA ARG A 50 -6.25 21.61 4.31
C ARG A 50 -5.60 22.27 5.52
N ASN A 51 -4.42 21.77 5.93
CA ASN A 51 -3.62 22.30 7.02
C ASN A 51 -2.44 23.14 6.55
N HIS A 52 -2.27 23.31 5.22
CA HIS A 52 -1.11 23.94 4.58
C HIS A 52 -1.53 24.83 3.40
N ALA A 53 -2.46 25.76 3.69
CA ALA A 53 -2.96 26.68 2.66
C ALA A 53 -1.85 27.58 2.07
N GLU A 54 -0.77 27.79 2.81
CA GLU A 54 0.37 28.62 2.42
C GLU A 54 1.21 28.04 1.28
N TRP A 55 1.10 26.73 1.00
CA TRP A 55 1.80 26.11 -0.13
C TRP A 55 0.89 25.59 -1.24
N LEU A 56 -0.40 25.90 -1.17
CA LEU A 56 -1.41 25.40 -2.11
C LEU A 56 -1.10 25.76 -3.56
N ASP A 57 -0.64 26.99 -3.82
CA ASP A 57 -0.32 27.44 -5.18
C ASP A 57 0.85 26.63 -5.77
N GLU A 58 1.84 26.27 -4.98
CA GLU A 58 2.99 25.48 -5.40
C GLU A 58 2.59 24.02 -5.65
N ASP A 59 1.73 23.46 -4.79
CA ASP A 59 1.18 22.13 -4.99
C ASP A 59 0.36 22.04 -6.30
N LEU A 60 -0.51 23.01 -6.54
CA LEU A 60 -1.30 23.10 -7.78
C LEU A 60 -0.43 23.31 -9.03
N ALA A 61 0.70 24.00 -8.89
CA ALA A 61 1.64 24.25 -9.98
C ALA A 61 2.56 23.06 -10.28
N ALA A 62 2.74 22.13 -9.35
CA ALA A 62 3.64 20.99 -9.48
C ALA A 62 3.26 20.11 -10.69
N GLN A 63 4.25 19.73 -11.49
CA GLN A 63 4.09 18.87 -12.66
C GLN A 63 4.82 17.54 -12.50
N THR A 64 5.82 17.50 -11.62
CA THR A 64 6.71 16.35 -11.42
C THR A 64 6.83 16.00 -9.94
N VAL A 65 7.32 14.79 -9.68
CA VAL A 65 7.69 14.36 -8.30
C VAL A 65 8.76 15.27 -7.71
N ALA A 66 9.68 15.76 -8.54
CA ALA A 66 10.72 16.69 -8.10
C ALA A 66 10.13 18.05 -7.65
N ASP A 67 9.12 18.56 -8.34
CA ASP A 67 8.42 19.80 -7.93
C ASP A 67 7.73 19.60 -6.58
N ARG A 68 7.05 18.44 -6.40
CA ARG A 68 6.43 18.08 -5.13
C ARG A 68 7.45 18.05 -4.00
N LEU A 69 8.58 17.37 -4.20
CA LEU A 69 9.63 17.28 -3.22
C LEU A 69 10.23 18.66 -2.89
N ALA A 70 10.38 19.52 -3.91
CA ALA A 70 10.93 20.86 -3.74
C ALA A 70 10.05 21.75 -2.83
N TYR A 71 8.73 21.78 -3.05
CA TYR A 71 7.87 22.60 -2.19
C TYR A 71 7.74 22.03 -0.78
N ILE A 72 7.72 20.69 -0.61
CA ILE A 72 7.73 20.07 0.71
C ILE A 72 8.99 20.50 1.49
N HIS A 73 10.18 20.39 0.89
CA HIS A 73 11.42 20.86 1.53
C HIS A 73 11.45 22.35 1.80
N LYS A 74 10.93 23.17 0.88
CA LYS A 74 10.84 24.62 1.05
C LYS A 74 10.06 25.01 2.31
N HIS A 75 8.92 24.38 2.52
CA HIS A 75 8.01 24.72 3.62
C HIS A 75 8.36 24.02 4.93
N LEU A 76 8.67 22.73 4.88
CA LEU A 76 8.98 21.95 6.08
C LEU A 76 10.45 22.07 6.52
N LYS A 77 11.37 22.39 5.59
CA LYS A 77 12.81 22.48 5.88
C LYS A 77 13.33 21.21 6.55
N GLU A 78 13.97 21.35 7.71
CA GLU A 78 14.51 20.22 8.47
C GLU A 78 13.42 19.26 8.97
N LYS A 79 12.19 19.72 9.14
CA LYS A 79 11.06 18.87 9.55
C LYS A 79 10.61 17.89 8.45
N ALA A 80 11.03 18.07 7.21
CA ALA A 80 10.70 17.13 6.14
C ALA A 80 11.18 15.70 6.46
N VAL A 81 12.25 15.55 7.25
CA VAL A 81 12.73 14.23 7.70
C VAL A 81 11.72 13.50 8.59
N GLU A 82 10.82 14.19 9.27
CA GLU A 82 9.77 13.57 10.08
C GLU A 82 8.87 12.67 9.23
N TYR A 83 8.73 12.97 7.93
CA TYR A 83 7.95 12.19 6.97
C TYR A 83 8.58 10.81 6.64
N THR A 84 9.83 10.58 7.01
CA THR A 84 10.52 9.31 6.79
C THR A 84 10.58 8.41 8.04
N GLN A 85 10.04 8.86 9.17
CA GLN A 85 10.15 8.15 10.46
C GLN A 85 9.25 6.92 10.56
N GLN A 86 8.12 6.95 9.84
CA GLN A 86 7.18 5.83 9.76
C GLN A 86 7.19 5.27 8.34
N ASP A 87 7.04 3.98 8.20
CA ASP A 87 6.93 3.33 6.90
C ASP A 87 5.59 2.65 6.70
N ASP A 88 5.17 2.55 5.45
CA ASP A 88 4.11 1.65 5.04
C ASP A 88 4.72 0.33 4.58
N ARG A 89 3.96 -0.75 4.68
CA ARG A 89 4.47 -2.09 4.37
C ARG A 89 3.37 -3.04 3.89
N ILE A 90 3.81 -4.14 3.32
CA ILE A 90 2.95 -5.27 3.01
C ILE A 90 3.23 -6.37 4.02
N ARG A 91 2.19 -6.77 4.74
CA ARG A 91 2.19 -7.93 5.62
C ARG A 91 1.73 -9.16 4.84
N LEU A 92 2.43 -10.28 5.01
CA LEU A 92 2.02 -11.59 4.52
C LEU A 92 1.50 -12.42 5.69
N LEU A 93 0.27 -12.90 5.56
CA LEU A 93 -0.37 -13.78 6.52
C LEU A 93 -0.61 -15.15 5.89
N GLU A 94 -0.36 -16.20 6.64
CA GLU A 94 -0.45 -17.58 6.21
C GLU A 94 -1.20 -18.43 7.25
N ASP A 95 -2.00 -19.38 6.77
CA ASP A 95 -2.54 -20.49 7.54
C ASP A 95 -1.58 -21.67 7.34
N THR A 96 -0.74 -21.96 8.34
CA THR A 96 0.30 -22.98 8.21
C THR A 96 -0.17 -24.37 8.60
N ASN A 97 -1.29 -24.47 9.30
CA ASN A 97 -1.84 -25.73 9.80
C ASN A 97 -3.09 -26.21 9.06
N GLY A 98 -3.70 -25.36 8.19
CA GLY A 98 -4.85 -25.68 7.37
C GLY A 98 -6.18 -25.67 8.11
N ASP A 99 -6.29 -24.98 9.25
CA ASP A 99 -7.51 -24.91 10.06
C ASP A 99 -8.45 -23.77 9.65
N GLY A 100 -8.07 -22.97 8.65
CA GLY A 100 -8.82 -21.82 8.16
C GLY A 100 -8.58 -20.53 8.95
N LYS A 101 -7.59 -20.51 9.85
CA LYS A 101 -7.16 -19.30 10.58
C LYS A 101 -5.71 -18.98 10.21
N LEU A 102 -5.45 -17.71 10.05
CA LEU A 102 -4.10 -17.23 9.78
C LEU A 102 -3.30 -17.25 11.09
N ASP A 103 -2.23 -18.03 11.14
CA ASP A 103 -1.42 -18.27 12.35
C ASP A 103 0.02 -17.77 12.23
N LYS A 104 0.44 -17.38 11.03
CA LYS A 104 1.78 -16.84 10.77
C LYS A 104 1.69 -15.49 10.08
N ALA A 105 2.49 -14.54 10.54
CA ALA A 105 2.63 -13.22 9.95
C ALA A 105 4.11 -12.89 9.72
N SER A 106 4.42 -12.37 8.53
CA SER A 106 5.75 -11.85 8.17
C SER A 106 5.61 -10.53 7.42
N VAL A 107 6.68 -9.74 7.37
CA VAL A 107 6.75 -8.56 6.50
C VAL A 107 7.21 -9.02 5.13
N PHE A 108 6.36 -8.85 4.12
CA PHE A 108 6.71 -9.17 2.73
C PHE A 108 7.56 -8.07 2.09
N ALA A 109 7.19 -6.81 2.30
CA ALA A 109 7.95 -5.65 1.83
C ALA A 109 7.71 -4.47 2.77
N ALA A 110 8.74 -3.66 3.01
CA ALA A 110 8.71 -2.50 3.89
C ALA A 110 9.59 -1.36 3.36
N GLY A 111 9.68 -0.24 4.10
CA GLY A 111 10.52 0.90 3.72
C GLY A 111 9.90 1.75 2.61
N PHE A 112 8.58 1.86 2.57
CA PHE A 112 7.86 2.82 1.72
C PHE A 112 7.64 4.09 2.54
N ASN A 113 8.68 4.92 2.63
CA ASN A 113 8.73 6.07 3.52
C ASN A 113 9.52 7.26 2.98
N ASN A 114 9.66 7.40 1.65
CA ASN A 114 10.24 8.61 1.09
C ASN A 114 9.31 9.82 1.34
N ILE A 115 9.90 11.01 1.37
CA ILE A 115 9.18 12.25 1.69
C ILE A 115 8.01 12.50 0.73
N GLU A 116 8.22 12.21 -0.56
CA GLU A 116 7.23 12.40 -1.62
C GLU A 116 6.15 11.31 -1.66
N GLU A 117 6.33 10.21 -0.94
CA GLU A 117 5.39 9.10 -0.97
C GLU A 117 4.11 9.36 -0.17
N GLY A 118 3.00 8.90 -0.71
CA GLY A 118 1.72 8.82 -0.03
C GLY A 118 1.53 7.53 0.75
N THR A 119 0.28 7.17 1.02
CA THR A 119 -0.10 5.93 1.69
C THR A 119 -0.06 4.75 0.72
N GLY A 120 0.38 3.61 1.20
CA GLY A 120 0.23 2.35 0.49
C GLY A 120 -1.19 1.81 0.60
N ALA A 121 -1.99 1.92 -0.47
CA ALA A 121 -3.44 1.71 -0.39
C ALA A 121 -3.98 0.62 -1.33
N GLY A 122 -3.14 -0.11 -2.04
CA GLY A 122 -3.58 -1.19 -2.90
C GLY A 122 -2.55 -2.29 -3.08
N VAL A 123 -3.00 -3.53 -3.06
CA VAL A 123 -2.18 -4.71 -3.32
C VAL A 123 -2.93 -5.69 -4.21
N LEU A 124 -2.22 -6.33 -5.15
CA LEU A 124 -2.74 -7.38 -6.02
C LEU A 124 -1.63 -8.39 -6.29
N VAL A 125 -1.95 -9.67 -6.24
CA VAL A 125 -0.98 -10.75 -6.51
C VAL A 125 -1.37 -11.49 -7.79
N ARG A 126 -0.38 -11.69 -8.67
CA ARG A 126 -0.55 -12.49 -9.89
C ARG A 126 0.70 -13.34 -10.14
N GLY A 127 0.58 -14.63 -9.93
CA GLY A 127 1.74 -15.53 -9.96
C GLY A 127 2.71 -15.22 -8.83
N ASP A 128 3.95 -14.90 -9.19
CA ASP A 128 5.00 -14.52 -8.23
C ASP A 128 5.15 -13.00 -8.10
N ASP A 129 4.39 -12.22 -8.86
CA ASP A 129 4.42 -10.77 -8.79
C ASP A 129 3.38 -10.24 -7.79
N VAL A 130 3.82 -9.34 -6.92
CA VAL A 130 2.97 -8.55 -6.05
C VAL A 130 3.00 -7.11 -6.55
N TYR A 131 1.86 -6.61 -7.00
CA TYR A 131 1.69 -5.21 -7.40
C TYR A 131 1.24 -4.41 -6.20
N TYR A 132 1.85 -3.26 -6.00
CA TYR A 132 1.59 -2.39 -4.86
C TYR A 132 1.47 -0.94 -5.31
N THR A 133 0.44 -0.27 -4.84
CA THR A 133 0.23 1.15 -5.09
C THR A 133 0.64 1.97 -3.88
N ASN A 134 1.64 2.81 -4.08
CA ASN A 134 2.13 3.77 -3.11
C ASN A 134 2.59 4.99 -3.91
N ILE A 135 1.71 6.00 -4.04
CA ILE A 135 2.05 7.18 -4.84
C ILE A 135 3.39 7.78 -4.39
N PRO A 136 4.25 8.23 -5.32
CA PRO A 136 3.97 8.44 -6.75
C PRO A 136 4.16 7.18 -7.62
N ASN A 137 4.33 6.01 -7.04
CA ASN A 137 4.75 4.82 -7.75
C ASN A 137 3.67 3.72 -7.80
N LEU A 138 3.65 3.02 -8.92
CA LEU A 138 3.10 1.67 -9.04
C LEU A 138 4.28 0.69 -9.02
N TRP A 139 4.35 -0.12 -7.98
CA TRP A 139 5.42 -1.06 -7.75
C TRP A 139 5.07 -2.47 -8.27
N ARG A 140 6.09 -3.18 -8.79
CA ARG A 140 6.12 -4.62 -8.86
C ARG A 140 7.15 -5.13 -7.87
N LEU A 141 6.73 -6.03 -7.02
CA LEU A 141 7.53 -6.64 -5.97
C LEU A 141 7.60 -8.14 -6.24
N ARG A 142 8.75 -8.77 -6.06
CA ARG A 142 8.94 -10.20 -6.28
C ARG A 142 9.97 -10.73 -5.29
N ASP A 143 9.64 -11.81 -4.62
CA ASP A 143 10.56 -12.59 -3.80
C ASP A 143 11.39 -13.50 -4.73
N MET A 144 12.58 -13.05 -5.11
CA MET A 144 13.44 -13.74 -6.09
C MET A 144 14.23 -14.89 -5.48
N ASP A 145 14.65 -14.77 -4.24
CA ASP A 145 15.45 -15.75 -3.53
C ASP A 145 14.63 -16.68 -2.65
N LYS A 146 13.29 -16.49 -2.63
CA LYS A 146 12.29 -17.31 -1.89
C LYS A 146 12.50 -17.30 -0.38
N ASN A 147 12.96 -16.17 0.15
CA ASN A 147 13.11 -15.95 1.59
C ASN A 147 11.80 -15.49 2.27
N GLY A 148 10.74 -15.26 1.50
CA GLY A 148 9.43 -14.79 1.96
C GLY A 148 9.29 -13.27 1.94
N GLN A 149 10.26 -12.54 1.38
CA GLN A 149 10.29 -11.09 1.32
C GLN A 149 10.66 -10.62 -0.08
N ALA A 150 10.15 -9.46 -0.47
CA ALA A 150 10.68 -8.70 -1.59
C ALA A 150 11.58 -7.60 -1.03
N ASP A 151 12.87 -7.86 -1.00
CA ASP A 151 13.88 -6.97 -0.46
C ASP A 151 13.97 -5.66 -1.24
N ASN A 152 14.62 -4.66 -0.66
CA ASN A 152 14.83 -3.37 -1.33
C ASN A 152 15.97 -3.44 -2.36
N ARG A 153 15.94 -4.46 -3.22
CA ARG A 153 16.86 -4.69 -4.34
C ARG A 153 16.15 -4.38 -5.66
N THR A 154 16.88 -3.94 -6.65
CA THR A 154 16.32 -3.53 -7.95
C THR A 154 15.67 -4.67 -8.73
N ASP A 155 16.09 -5.91 -8.52
CA ASP A 155 15.49 -7.11 -9.13
C ASP A 155 14.22 -7.57 -8.42
N GLU A 156 14.04 -7.20 -7.15
CA GLU A 156 12.88 -7.55 -6.35
C GLU A 156 11.87 -6.41 -6.21
N ARG A 157 12.32 -5.15 -6.27
CA ARG A 157 11.48 -3.97 -6.20
C ARG A 157 11.66 -3.09 -7.42
N THR A 158 10.66 -3.01 -8.28
CA THR A 158 10.67 -2.24 -9.53
C THR A 158 9.51 -1.27 -9.57
N ALA A 159 9.77 0.03 -9.71
CA ALA A 159 8.73 1.00 -10.05
C ALA A 159 8.36 0.81 -11.53
N LEU A 160 7.17 0.30 -11.80
CA LEU A 160 6.64 0.15 -13.16
C LEU A 160 6.30 1.48 -13.78
N HIS A 161 5.71 2.36 -12.99
CA HIS A 161 5.36 3.73 -13.34
C HIS A 161 5.52 4.63 -12.13
N THR A 162 5.82 5.91 -12.38
CA THR A 162 5.94 6.96 -11.37
C THR A 162 5.25 8.24 -11.84
N GLY A 163 4.98 9.17 -10.91
CA GLY A 163 4.37 10.47 -11.19
C GLY A 163 2.88 10.53 -10.91
N PHE A 164 2.31 9.49 -10.33
CA PHE A 164 0.93 9.53 -9.85
C PHE A 164 0.80 10.42 -8.60
N GLY A 165 -0.31 11.17 -8.50
CA GLY A 165 -0.61 11.97 -7.31
C GLY A 165 0.38 13.10 -7.03
N VAL A 166 1.02 13.66 -8.07
CA VAL A 166 1.99 14.76 -7.94
C VAL A 166 1.37 15.98 -7.28
N ARG A 167 0.11 16.29 -7.62
CA ARG A 167 -0.69 17.38 -7.03
C ARG A 167 -1.63 16.86 -5.95
N PHE A 168 -1.15 15.97 -5.15
CA PHE A 168 -1.99 15.33 -4.17
C PHE A 168 -2.19 16.21 -2.94
N ALA A 169 -3.45 16.57 -2.68
CA ALA A 169 -3.81 17.57 -1.69
C ALA A 169 -4.39 17.02 -0.39
N PHE A 170 -4.98 15.81 -0.41
CA PHE A 170 -5.77 15.32 0.71
C PHE A 170 -5.37 13.91 1.12
N ARG A 171 -5.25 13.69 2.42
CA ARG A 171 -5.08 12.33 2.96
C ARG A 171 -6.24 11.43 2.57
N GLY A 172 -5.93 10.15 2.26
CA GLY A 172 -6.92 9.16 1.89
C GLY A 172 -7.38 9.21 0.44
N HIS A 173 -6.76 10.05 -0.39
CA HIS A 173 -6.97 10.10 -1.84
C HIS A 173 -5.76 9.46 -2.52
N ASP A 174 -5.50 8.21 -2.19
CA ASP A 174 -4.36 7.45 -2.67
C ASP A 174 -4.76 6.53 -3.83
N MET A 175 -3.76 6.05 -4.55
CA MET A 175 -3.95 5.11 -5.65
C MET A 175 -4.37 3.73 -5.10
N HIS A 176 -5.54 3.22 -5.51
CA HIS A 176 -6.12 1.99 -4.96
C HIS A 176 -6.98 1.24 -5.99
N GLY A 177 -7.67 0.18 -5.55
CA GLY A 177 -8.68 -0.53 -6.36
C GLY A 177 -8.10 -1.33 -7.50
N MET A 178 -6.91 -1.92 -7.35
CA MET A 178 -6.27 -2.71 -8.40
C MET A 178 -7.07 -3.96 -8.76
N ILE A 179 -7.28 -4.14 -10.07
CA ILE A 179 -7.91 -5.33 -10.63
C ILE A 179 -7.28 -5.67 -11.98
N VAL A 180 -7.18 -6.96 -12.28
CA VAL A 180 -6.81 -7.42 -13.63
C VAL A 180 -8.08 -7.58 -14.45
N GLY A 181 -8.17 -6.84 -15.55
CA GLY A 181 -9.28 -6.94 -16.48
C GLY A 181 -9.23 -8.22 -17.34
N PRO A 182 -10.31 -8.53 -18.05
CA PRO A 182 -10.38 -9.71 -18.94
C PRO A 182 -9.39 -9.64 -20.11
N ASP A 183 -8.89 -8.46 -20.43
CA ASP A 183 -7.85 -8.22 -21.43
C ASP A 183 -6.42 -8.39 -20.87
N GLY A 184 -6.29 -8.80 -19.61
CA GLY A 184 -5.01 -9.00 -18.93
C GLY A 184 -4.31 -7.73 -18.46
N ARG A 185 -4.93 -6.55 -18.64
CA ARG A 185 -4.40 -5.27 -18.16
C ARG A 185 -4.71 -5.06 -16.69
N LEU A 186 -3.83 -4.30 -16.04
CA LEU A 186 -4.03 -3.84 -14.66
C LEU A 186 -4.79 -2.51 -14.67
N TYR A 187 -5.90 -2.46 -13.97
CA TYR A 187 -6.73 -1.27 -13.77
C TYR A 187 -6.63 -0.83 -12.31
N PHE A 188 -6.60 0.46 -12.09
CA PHE A 188 -6.62 1.09 -10.77
C PHE A 188 -7.20 2.49 -10.85
N SER A 189 -7.49 3.10 -9.71
CA SER A 189 -7.98 4.48 -9.59
C SER A 189 -7.06 5.32 -8.69
N ILE A 190 -7.13 6.63 -8.86
CA ILE A 190 -6.49 7.66 -8.03
C ILE A 190 -7.58 8.61 -7.55
#